data_b0dd7a57a7e59a9698796338f4e52e14
#
_entry.id   b0dd7a57a7e59a9698796338f4e52e14
#
_cell.length_a   1.000
_cell.length_b   1.000
_cell.length_c   1.000
_cell.angle_alpha   90.00
_cell.angle_beta   90.00
_cell.angle_gamma   90.00
#
_symmetry.space_group_name_H-M   'P 1'
#
loop_
_entity.id
_entity.type
_entity.pdbx_description
1 polymer ?
#
loop_
_entity_poly.entity_id
_entity_poly.type
_entity_poly.pdbx_seq_one_letter_code
_entity_poly.pdbx_strand_id
1 'polypeptide(L)'
;FFFSSRRRHTRYIGDWSSDVCSSDLRLNIAACSLGGARLALETAQDYVATRKQFGRPIGEFQALQFRLADMATDLEAARLMVLRGAWAIDADHPEKTKWCAMAKRLATDACFQIADEALQLHGGYGYLKDYPLERIVRDLRVHRILEGTNEIMRVIIAREMGRA
;
A
#
# COMPACT_ATOMS: atom_id res chain seq x y z
N PHE A 1 9.70 -0.28 -18.96
CA PHE A 1 11.00 -0.87 -18.51
C PHE A 1 10.84 -2.28 -17.90
N PHE A 2 9.69 -2.94 -18.06
CA PHE A 2 9.39 -4.23 -17.41
C PHE A 2 9.68 -5.45 -18.27
N PHE A 3 10.12 -5.31 -19.51
CA PHE A 3 10.36 -6.44 -20.42
C PHE A 3 11.77 -6.48 -20.94
N SER A 4 12.71 -6.70 -20.05
CA SER A 4 14.08 -7.04 -20.45
C SER A 4 14.23 -8.56 -20.43
N SER A 5 14.17 -9.14 -21.59
CA SER A 5 14.47 -10.51 -22.05
C SER A 5 14.12 -11.69 -21.09
N ARG A 6 13.43 -12.69 -21.62
CA ARG A 6 13.13 -13.98 -20.96
C ARG A 6 14.33 -14.64 -20.24
N ARG A 7 15.55 -14.36 -20.67
CA ARG A 7 16.78 -14.90 -20.04
C ARG A 7 17.11 -14.28 -18.68
N ARG A 8 16.73 -13.04 -18.42
CA ARG A 8 16.90 -12.44 -17.08
C ARG A 8 15.85 -12.96 -16.12
N HIS A 9 14.64 -13.21 -16.60
CA HIS A 9 13.55 -13.73 -15.77
C HIS A 9 13.84 -15.12 -15.21
N THR A 10 14.41 -16.02 -16.02
CA THR A 10 14.77 -17.38 -15.58
C THR A 10 15.97 -17.42 -14.63
N ARG A 11 16.89 -16.48 -14.69
CA ARG A 11 18.01 -16.37 -13.74
C ARG A 11 17.54 -15.87 -12.35
N TYR A 12 16.49 -15.07 -12.28
CA TYR A 12 15.96 -14.51 -11.05
C TYR A 12 14.95 -15.42 -10.34
N ILE A 13 14.36 -16.42 -11.00
CA ILE A 13 13.40 -17.34 -10.38
C ILE A 13 14.05 -18.19 -9.28
N GLY A 14 15.37 -18.50 -9.37
CA GLY A 14 16.10 -19.21 -8.31
C GLY A 14 16.47 -18.34 -7.09
N ASP A 15 16.46 -17.02 -7.25
CA ASP A 15 17.00 -16.05 -6.29
C ASP A 15 15.93 -15.17 -5.62
N TRP A 16 14.65 -15.43 -5.89
CA TRP A 16 13.52 -14.71 -5.26
C TRP A 16 13.43 -14.96 -3.76
N SER A 17 14.13 -15.96 -3.25
CA SER A 17 14.27 -16.25 -1.82
C SER A 17 15.56 -15.71 -1.23
N SER A 18 16.49 -15.22 -2.05
CA SER A 18 17.71 -14.61 -1.56
C SER A 18 17.47 -13.19 -1.09
N ASP A 19 18.21 -12.77 -0.09
CA ASP A 19 18.21 -11.48 0.57
C ASP A 19 18.50 -10.27 -0.37
N VAL A 20 18.53 -10.50 -1.68
CA VAL A 20 18.93 -9.57 -2.73
C VAL A 20 17.83 -8.58 -3.14
N CYS A 21 16.55 -8.86 -2.85
CA CYS A 21 15.60 -7.77 -2.81
C CYS A 21 15.78 -7.09 -1.45
N SER A 22 16.69 -6.13 -1.41
CA SER A 22 17.12 -5.51 -0.16
C SER A 22 15.90 -5.04 0.64
N SER A 23 15.99 -5.12 1.95
CA SER A 23 14.95 -4.61 2.84
C SER A 23 14.55 -3.17 2.50
N ASP A 24 15.50 -2.40 1.96
CA ASP A 24 15.31 -1.02 1.49
C ASP A 24 14.30 -0.92 0.35
N LEU A 25 14.39 -1.79 -0.68
CA LEU A 25 13.46 -1.76 -1.82
C LEU A 25 12.02 -2.07 -1.37
N ARG A 26 11.86 -3.00 -0.42
CA ARG A 26 10.55 -3.31 0.16
C ARG A 26 9.96 -2.12 0.89
N LEU A 27 10.78 -1.37 1.65
CA LEU A 27 10.34 -0.16 2.33
C LEU A 27 10.06 0.98 1.36
N ASN A 28 10.86 1.13 0.29
CA ASN A 28 10.63 2.15 -0.73
C ASN A 28 9.25 2.00 -1.37
N ILE A 29 8.88 0.78 -1.80
CA ILE A 29 7.55 0.56 -2.39
C ILE A 29 6.42 0.72 -1.37
N ALA A 30 6.65 0.36 -0.11
CA ALA A 30 5.71 0.61 0.97
C ALA A 30 5.50 2.11 1.22
N ALA A 31 6.57 2.91 1.24
CA ALA A 31 6.51 4.36 1.39
C ALA A 31 5.81 5.04 0.21
N CYS A 32 6.06 4.59 -1.03
CA CYS A 32 5.34 5.06 -2.22
C CYS A 32 3.83 4.78 -2.09
N SER A 33 3.47 3.61 -1.54
CA SER A 33 2.06 3.25 -1.31
C SER A 33 1.39 4.20 -0.32
N LEU A 34 2.07 4.55 0.78
CA LEU A 34 1.56 5.51 1.77
C LEU A 34 1.26 6.88 1.15
N GLY A 35 2.16 7.37 0.28
CA GLY A 35 1.96 8.64 -0.42
C GLY A 35 0.71 8.65 -1.30
N GLY A 36 0.51 7.60 -2.09
CA GLY A 36 -0.67 7.44 -2.94
C GLY A 36 -1.97 7.31 -2.13
N ALA A 37 -1.97 6.50 -1.07
CA ALA A 37 -3.14 6.31 -0.22
C ALA A 37 -3.52 7.59 0.55
N ARG A 38 -2.51 8.36 1.03
CA ARG A 38 -2.74 9.65 1.66
C ARG A 38 -3.45 10.62 0.73
N LEU A 39 -2.95 10.77 -0.50
CA LEU A 39 -3.58 11.63 -1.50
C LEU A 39 -5.01 11.16 -1.82
N ALA A 40 -5.24 9.84 -1.91
CA ALA A 40 -6.57 9.30 -2.15
C ALA A 40 -7.54 9.63 -1.01
N LEU A 41 -7.10 9.47 0.25
CA LEU A 41 -7.89 9.79 1.43
C LEU A 41 -8.23 11.29 1.50
N GLU A 42 -7.23 12.18 1.33
CA GLU A 42 -7.42 13.63 1.31
C GLU A 42 -8.42 14.04 0.22
N THR A 43 -8.26 13.49 -1.01
CA THR A 43 -9.20 13.74 -2.13
C THR A 43 -10.62 13.29 -1.80
N ALA A 44 -10.78 12.13 -1.13
CA ALA A 44 -12.09 11.63 -0.74
C ALA A 44 -12.72 12.51 0.35
N GLN A 45 -11.96 12.98 1.33
CA GLN A 45 -12.43 13.89 2.38
C GLN A 45 -12.98 15.19 1.79
N ASP A 46 -12.26 15.81 0.87
CA ASP A 46 -12.69 17.05 0.20
C ASP A 46 -13.95 16.83 -0.64
N TYR A 47 -14.02 15.71 -1.34
CA TYR A 47 -15.16 15.37 -2.16
C TYR A 47 -16.44 15.16 -1.33
N VAL A 48 -16.39 14.37 -0.27
CA VAL A 48 -17.58 14.10 0.55
C VAL A 48 -18.06 15.34 1.31
N ALA A 49 -17.15 16.28 1.61
CA ALA A 49 -17.48 17.55 2.25
C ALA A 49 -18.25 18.50 1.32
N THR A 50 -18.00 18.41 0.02
CA THR A 50 -18.59 19.34 -0.97
C THR A 50 -19.75 18.73 -1.74
N ARG A 51 -19.70 17.42 -2.05
CA ARG A 51 -20.74 16.72 -2.80
C ARG A 51 -22.03 16.60 -2.03
N LYS A 52 -23.13 17.07 -2.62
CA LYS A 52 -24.47 17.02 -2.00
C LYS A 52 -25.33 15.96 -2.67
N GLN A 53 -26.00 15.14 -1.86
CA GLN A 53 -27.08 14.24 -2.23
C GLN A 53 -28.10 14.18 -1.07
N PHE A 54 -29.34 13.88 -1.39
CA PHE A 54 -30.44 13.82 -0.38
C PHE A 54 -30.54 15.09 0.46
N GLY A 55 -30.29 16.24 -0.15
CA GLY A 55 -30.45 17.57 0.46
C GLY A 55 -29.28 18.07 1.33
N ARG A 56 -28.20 17.30 1.50
CA ARG A 56 -27.04 17.66 2.35
C ARG A 56 -25.71 17.13 1.80
N PRO A 57 -24.56 17.63 2.29
CA PRO A 57 -23.26 17.03 1.99
C PRO A 57 -23.22 15.54 2.33
N ILE A 58 -22.61 14.73 1.45
CA ILE A 58 -22.60 13.27 1.69
C ILE A 58 -21.70 12.90 2.87
N GLY A 59 -20.75 13.74 3.26
CA GLY A 59 -19.91 13.55 4.45
C GLY A 59 -20.67 13.64 5.78
N GLU A 60 -21.93 14.11 5.78
CA GLU A 60 -22.79 14.10 6.97
C GLU A 60 -23.44 12.73 7.25
N PHE A 61 -23.34 11.78 6.29
CA PHE A 61 -23.86 10.45 6.51
C PHE A 61 -22.86 9.62 7.33
N GLN A 62 -23.31 9.09 8.45
CA GLN A 62 -22.49 8.33 9.40
C GLN A 62 -21.74 7.14 8.73
N ALA A 63 -22.40 6.46 7.79
CA ALA A 63 -21.79 5.36 7.06
C ALA A 63 -20.51 5.78 6.27
N LEU A 64 -20.47 7.01 5.74
CA LEU A 64 -19.29 7.54 5.05
C LEU A 64 -18.23 8.02 6.05
N GLN A 65 -18.65 8.58 7.19
CA GLN A 65 -17.75 8.96 8.26
C GLN A 65 -16.98 7.76 8.82
N PHE A 66 -17.66 6.62 9.00
CA PHE A 66 -17.03 5.38 9.44
C PHE A 66 -15.98 4.89 8.44
N ARG A 67 -16.29 4.88 7.14
CA ARG A 67 -15.32 4.52 6.11
C ARG A 67 -14.08 5.40 6.14
N LEU A 68 -14.25 6.72 6.25
CA LEU A 68 -13.10 7.65 6.36
C LEU A 68 -12.28 7.41 7.62
N ALA A 69 -12.92 7.09 8.75
CA ALA A 69 -12.23 6.77 9.99
C ALA A 69 -11.42 5.47 9.88
N ASP A 70 -11.98 4.44 9.26
CA ASP A 70 -11.29 3.17 8.99
C ASP A 70 -10.08 3.38 8.06
N MET A 71 -10.28 4.11 6.95
CA MET A 71 -9.20 4.45 6.02
C MET A 71 -8.05 5.21 6.71
N ALA A 72 -8.37 6.18 7.56
CA ALA A 72 -7.38 6.94 8.31
C ALA A 72 -6.62 6.05 9.32
N THR A 73 -7.32 5.16 9.99
CA THR A 73 -6.73 4.21 10.95
C THR A 73 -5.77 3.24 10.25
N ASP A 74 -6.18 2.67 9.13
CA ASP A 74 -5.37 1.73 8.36
C ASP A 74 -4.14 2.41 7.77
N LEU A 75 -4.27 3.66 7.30
CA LEU A 75 -3.14 4.44 6.81
C LEU A 75 -2.10 4.68 7.90
N GLU A 76 -2.52 5.05 9.10
CA GLU A 76 -1.61 5.29 10.22
C GLU A 76 -0.96 3.99 10.70
N ALA A 77 -1.70 2.89 10.78
CA ALA A 77 -1.15 1.59 11.13
C ALA A 77 -0.08 1.14 10.11
N ALA A 78 -0.35 1.32 8.82
CA ALA A 78 0.61 1.03 7.76
C ALA A 78 1.86 1.93 7.86
N ARG A 79 1.69 3.22 8.14
CA ARG A 79 2.78 4.19 8.34
C ARG A 79 3.69 3.78 9.49
N LEU A 80 3.12 3.44 10.64
CA LEU A 80 3.88 3.01 11.82
C LEU A 80 4.68 1.73 11.55
N MET A 81 4.12 0.78 10.79
CA MET A 81 4.84 -0.43 10.42
C MET A 81 6.02 -0.13 9.47
N VAL A 82 5.86 0.81 8.53
CA VAL A 82 6.96 1.24 7.64
C VAL A 82 8.06 1.92 8.44
N LEU A 83 7.71 2.81 9.39
CA LEU A 83 8.68 3.44 10.28
C LEU A 83 9.42 2.43 11.15
N ARG A 84 8.72 1.38 11.65
CA ARG A 84 9.37 0.29 12.38
C ARG A 84 10.38 -0.45 11.52
N GLY A 85 10.03 -0.74 10.26
CA GLY A 85 10.96 -1.37 9.31
C GLY A 85 12.19 -0.51 9.03
N ALA A 86 12.01 0.80 8.83
CA ALA A 86 13.09 1.74 8.60
C ALA A 86 14.04 1.80 9.81
N TRP A 87 13.48 1.98 11.01
CA TRP A 87 14.27 1.95 12.25
C TRP A 87 15.06 0.64 12.40
N ALA A 88 14.48 -0.49 12.03
CA ALA A 88 15.16 -1.79 12.12
C ALA A 88 16.36 -1.90 11.18
N ILE A 89 16.30 -1.25 10.02
CA ILE A 89 17.45 -1.17 9.10
C ILE A 89 18.53 -0.28 9.71
N ASP A 90 18.17 0.92 10.15
CA ASP A 90 19.12 1.88 10.72
C ASP A 90 19.84 1.33 11.96
N ALA A 91 19.12 0.58 12.78
CA ALA A 91 19.65 -0.06 13.98
C ALA A 91 20.36 -1.41 13.72
N ASP A 92 20.47 -1.85 12.48
CA ASP A 92 20.97 -3.19 12.09
C ASP A 92 20.32 -4.33 12.91
N HIS A 93 19.02 -4.19 13.19
CA HIS A 93 18.30 -5.12 14.06
C HIS A 93 18.23 -6.53 13.44
N PRO A 94 18.43 -7.61 14.23
CA PRO A 94 18.46 -9.00 13.73
C PRO A 94 17.16 -9.41 13.01
N GLU A 95 16.02 -8.85 13.38
CA GLU A 95 14.73 -9.13 12.76
C GLU A 95 14.34 -8.14 11.61
N LYS A 96 15.25 -7.30 11.13
CA LYS A 96 14.97 -6.28 10.10
C LYS A 96 14.29 -6.86 8.86
N THR A 97 14.75 -8.03 8.39
CA THR A 97 14.15 -8.69 7.22
C THR A 97 12.68 -9.03 7.42
N LYS A 98 12.33 -9.56 8.61
CA LYS A 98 10.94 -9.86 8.98
C LYS A 98 10.07 -8.60 9.01
N TRP A 99 10.54 -7.54 9.67
CA TRP A 99 9.75 -6.32 9.82
C TRP A 99 9.60 -5.55 8.53
N CYS A 100 10.60 -5.52 7.66
CA CYS A 100 10.49 -4.95 6.32
C CYS A 100 9.49 -5.72 5.43
N ALA A 101 9.48 -7.05 5.51
CA ALA A 101 8.50 -7.87 4.81
C ALA A 101 7.07 -7.65 5.33
N MET A 102 6.89 -7.52 6.65
CA MET A 102 5.62 -7.17 7.28
C MET A 102 5.15 -5.78 6.84
N ALA A 103 6.05 -4.80 6.85
CA ALA A 103 5.78 -3.43 6.44
C ALA A 103 5.32 -3.35 4.99
N LYS A 104 6.06 -3.97 4.07
CA LYS A 104 5.71 -4.01 2.64
C LYS A 104 4.35 -4.64 2.42
N ARG A 105 4.10 -5.80 3.00
CA ARG A 105 2.84 -6.52 2.84
C ARG A 105 1.66 -5.69 3.38
N LEU A 106 1.78 -5.20 4.62
CA LEU A 106 0.70 -4.45 5.25
C LEU A 106 0.41 -3.15 4.49
N ALA A 107 1.45 -2.35 4.23
CA ALA A 107 1.28 -1.05 3.60
C ALA A 107 0.69 -1.17 2.19
N THR A 108 1.19 -2.10 1.35
CA THR A 108 0.66 -2.23 -0.02
C THR A 108 -0.76 -2.80 -0.07
N ASP A 109 -1.15 -3.67 0.89
CA ASP A 109 -2.53 -4.17 0.99
C ASP A 109 -3.48 -3.06 1.49
N ALA A 110 -3.16 -2.42 2.61
CA ALA A 110 -3.99 -1.37 3.21
C ALA A 110 -4.13 -0.16 2.28
N CYS A 111 -3.02 0.34 1.72
CA CYS A 111 -3.04 1.49 0.84
C CYS A 111 -3.84 1.27 -0.44
N PHE A 112 -3.82 0.06 -0.98
CA PHE A 112 -4.68 -0.28 -2.12
C PHE A 112 -6.16 -0.23 -1.74
N GLN A 113 -6.54 -0.78 -0.57
CA GLN A 113 -7.93 -0.73 -0.08
C GLN A 113 -8.39 0.72 0.14
N ILE A 114 -7.53 1.57 0.72
CA ILE A 114 -7.82 2.99 0.91
C ILE A 114 -8.10 3.69 -0.43
N ALA A 115 -7.30 3.42 -1.46
CA ALA A 115 -7.49 4.02 -2.78
C ALA A 115 -8.78 3.51 -3.46
N ASP A 116 -9.10 2.23 -3.32
CA ASP A 116 -10.32 1.61 -3.82
C ASP A 116 -11.56 2.21 -3.15
N GLU A 117 -11.55 2.33 -1.83
CA GLU A 117 -12.61 2.97 -1.06
C GLU A 117 -12.77 4.47 -1.41
N ALA A 118 -11.67 5.20 -1.58
CA ALA A 118 -11.69 6.59 -2.01
C ALA A 118 -12.36 6.75 -3.38
N LEU A 119 -12.05 5.86 -4.32
CA LEU A 119 -12.71 5.81 -5.63
C LEU A 119 -14.18 5.49 -5.47
N GLN A 120 -14.54 4.53 -4.63
CA GLN A 120 -15.92 4.16 -4.35
C GLN A 120 -16.73 5.35 -3.79
N LEU A 121 -16.15 6.16 -2.90
CA LEU A 121 -16.79 7.36 -2.35
C LEU A 121 -17.08 8.42 -3.42
N HIS A 122 -16.31 8.48 -4.49
CA HIS A 122 -16.54 9.36 -5.64
C HIS A 122 -17.61 8.82 -6.60
N GLY A 123 -17.93 7.53 -6.53
CA GLY A 123 -18.84 6.88 -7.47
C GLY A 123 -18.32 6.99 -8.90
N GLY A 124 -19.21 7.28 -9.87
CA GLY A 124 -18.82 7.41 -11.28
C GLY A 124 -17.76 8.49 -11.57
N TYR A 125 -17.71 9.54 -10.76
CA TYR A 125 -16.69 10.58 -10.88
C TYR A 125 -15.27 10.06 -10.60
N GLY A 126 -15.12 9.06 -9.75
CA GLY A 126 -13.82 8.44 -9.46
C GLY A 126 -13.14 7.78 -10.67
N TYR A 127 -13.90 7.47 -11.71
CA TYR A 127 -13.40 6.90 -12.97
C TYR A 127 -12.99 7.96 -14.02
N LEU A 128 -13.31 9.23 -13.78
CA LEU A 128 -12.97 10.32 -14.69
C LEU A 128 -11.51 10.75 -14.48
N LYS A 129 -10.83 11.10 -15.59
CA LYS A 129 -9.44 11.58 -15.54
C LYS A 129 -9.28 12.94 -14.88
N ASP A 130 -10.38 13.66 -14.66
CA ASP A 130 -10.41 14.92 -13.91
C ASP A 130 -10.10 14.72 -12.43
N TYR A 131 -10.25 13.48 -11.92
CA TYR A 131 -9.89 13.06 -10.57
C TYR A 131 -8.71 12.11 -10.60
N PRO A 132 -7.80 12.15 -9.60
CA PRO A 132 -6.57 11.34 -9.62
C PRO A 132 -6.81 9.86 -9.29
N LEU A 133 -7.98 9.47 -8.81
CA LEU A 133 -8.23 8.20 -8.12
C LEU A 133 -8.09 6.98 -9.04
N GLU A 134 -8.58 7.05 -10.28
CA GLU A 134 -8.46 5.92 -11.22
C GLU A 134 -6.99 5.56 -11.48
N ARG A 135 -6.12 6.58 -11.55
CA ARG A 135 -4.68 6.39 -11.70
C ARG A 135 -4.06 5.84 -10.43
N ILE A 136 -4.41 6.41 -9.27
CA ILE A 136 -3.87 5.97 -7.97
C ILE A 136 -4.21 4.50 -7.72
N VAL A 137 -5.44 4.06 -7.97
CA VAL A 137 -5.86 2.66 -7.83
C VAL A 137 -5.00 1.73 -8.70
N ARG A 138 -4.77 2.09 -9.98
CA ARG A 138 -3.92 1.30 -10.88
C ARG A 138 -2.47 1.25 -10.40
N ASP A 139 -1.94 2.38 -9.94
CA ASP A 139 -0.56 2.48 -9.47
C ASP A 139 -0.37 1.66 -8.17
N LEU A 140 -1.28 1.78 -7.20
CA LEU A 140 -1.18 1.03 -5.95
C LEU A 140 -1.46 -0.47 -6.13
N ARG A 141 -2.25 -0.85 -7.13
CA ARG A 141 -2.50 -2.27 -7.43
C ARG A 141 -1.23 -3.03 -7.75
N VAL A 142 -0.31 -2.43 -8.50
CA VAL A 142 0.94 -3.09 -8.88
C VAL A 142 1.95 -3.17 -7.73
N HIS A 143 1.86 -2.31 -6.71
CA HIS A 143 2.75 -2.34 -5.56
C HIS A 143 2.67 -3.64 -4.75
N ARG A 144 1.54 -4.35 -4.81
CA ARG A 144 1.39 -5.68 -4.22
C ARG A 144 2.21 -6.76 -4.94
N ILE A 145 2.69 -6.48 -6.15
CA ILE A 145 3.43 -7.40 -7.02
C ILE A 145 4.92 -7.03 -7.06
N LEU A 146 5.23 -5.74 -7.10
CA LEU A 146 6.59 -5.23 -7.20
C LEU A 146 7.40 -5.53 -5.94
N GLU A 147 8.72 -5.59 -6.09
CA GLU A 147 9.70 -5.81 -5.02
C GLU A 147 9.42 -7.09 -4.20
N GLY A 148 8.97 -8.11 -4.92
CA GLY A 148 8.45 -9.36 -4.36
C GLY A 148 6.96 -9.28 -4.04
N THR A 149 6.22 -10.28 -4.50
CA THR A 149 4.77 -10.31 -4.27
C THR A 149 4.44 -10.41 -2.78
N ASN A 150 3.23 -10.03 -2.41
CA ASN A 150 2.79 -10.15 -1.01
C ASN A 150 2.72 -11.60 -0.53
N GLU A 151 2.62 -12.57 -1.45
CA GLU A 151 2.77 -14.00 -1.16
C GLU A 151 4.21 -14.33 -0.74
N ILE A 152 5.21 -13.80 -1.46
CA ILE A 152 6.64 -13.95 -1.10
C ILE A 152 6.92 -13.27 0.26
N MET A 153 6.32 -12.12 0.54
CA MET A 153 6.46 -11.50 1.87
C MET A 153 5.97 -12.43 2.98
N ARG A 154 4.86 -13.16 2.78
CA ARG A 154 4.36 -14.15 3.74
C ARG A 154 5.34 -15.33 3.94
N VAL A 155 5.96 -15.79 2.85
CA VAL A 155 7.00 -16.85 2.94
C VAL A 155 8.19 -16.36 3.76
N ILE A 156 8.67 -15.14 3.53
CA ILE A 156 9.77 -14.54 4.29
C ILE A 156 9.41 -14.43 5.77
N ILE A 157 8.24 -13.87 6.09
CA ILE A 157 7.77 -13.71 7.46
C ILE A 157 7.70 -15.07 8.18
N ALA A 158 7.08 -16.07 7.55
CA ALA A 158 6.95 -17.41 8.13
C ALA A 158 8.31 -18.05 8.39
N ARG A 159 9.27 -17.93 7.45
CA ARG A 159 10.64 -18.42 7.60
C ARG A 159 11.36 -17.76 8.77
N GLU A 160 11.23 -16.45 8.91
CA GLU A 160 11.87 -15.71 10.00
C GLU A 160 11.23 -15.99 11.38
N MET A 161 9.92 -16.30 11.41
CA MET A 161 9.24 -16.76 12.65
C MET A 161 9.68 -18.15 13.08
N GLY A 162 10.01 -19.06 12.16
CA GLY A 162 10.48 -20.41 12.46
C GLY A 162 11.96 -20.49 12.88
N ARG A 163 12.68 -19.37 12.88
CA ARG A 163 14.09 -19.27 13.31
C ARG A 163 14.26 -18.82 14.76
N ALA A 164 13.17 -18.59 15.48
CA ALA A 164 13.18 -18.15 16.87
C ALA A 164 13.30 -19.35 17.84
#